data_b26bbf8d81c79d748ea51f7392b4a166
#
_entry.id   b26bbf8d81c79d748ea51f7392b4a166
#
_cell.length_a   1.000
_cell.length_b   1.000
_cell.length_c   1.000
_cell.angle_alpha   90.00
_cell.angle_beta   90.00
_cell.angle_gamma   90.00
#
_symmetry.space_group_name_H-M   'P 1'
#
loop_
_entity.id
_entity.type
_entity.pdbx_description
1 polymer ?
#
loop_
_entity_poly.entity_id
_entity_poly.type
_entity_poly.pdbx_seq_one_letter_code
_entity_poly.pdbx_strand_id
1 'polypeptide(L)'
;IHATYDTAGSVKMVKESGDPHAAAIASARAAAIYGMSVICSEFEDEKANYTRFVAIAREPVTPGPEVEAKTSIAFAGVNRPGLLWRCLSAFALRDIDLSKIESRPLKGVPWEYVFYVDFAGGPHEERGRRALEHLREMATFVRVFGSYPRANATRVASE
;
A
#
# COMPACT_ATOMS: atom_id res chain seq x y z
N ILE A 1 12.44 -26.79 -4.85
CA ILE A 1 12.15 -25.42 -4.39
C ILE A 1 11.76 -25.48 -2.92
N HIS A 2 12.45 -24.74 -2.08
CA HIS A 2 12.17 -24.63 -0.65
C HIS A 2 11.69 -23.21 -0.33
N ALA A 3 10.51 -23.09 0.26
CA ALA A 3 10.04 -21.80 0.78
C ALA A 3 10.75 -21.48 2.11
N THR A 4 11.24 -20.27 2.25
CA THR A 4 11.90 -19.79 3.45
C THR A 4 11.10 -18.65 4.11
N TYR A 5 11.44 -18.24 5.32
CA TYR A 5 10.73 -17.19 6.05
C TYR A 5 10.89 -15.80 5.44
N ASP A 6 12.02 -15.50 4.78
CA ASP A 6 12.25 -14.28 4.00
C ASP A 6 13.38 -14.45 2.97
N THR A 7 13.53 -13.49 2.05
CA THR A 7 14.51 -13.55 0.96
C THR A 7 15.95 -13.39 1.43
N ALA A 8 16.23 -12.53 2.40
CA ALA A 8 17.58 -12.34 2.94
C ALA A 8 18.01 -13.53 3.79
N GLY A 9 17.09 -14.10 4.56
CA GLY A 9 17.29 -15.30 5.34
C GLY A 9 17.60 -16.53 4.49
N SER A 10 17.06 -16.61 3.27
CA SER A 10 17.39 -17.71 2.36
C SER A 10 18.88 -17.71 1.98
N VAL A 11 19.50 -16.54 1.78
CA VAL A 11 20.95 -16.43 1.50
C VAL A 11 21.76 -16.91 2.69
N LYS A 12 21.36 -16.54 3.91
CA LYS A 12 21.99 -17.03 5.15
C LYS A 12 21.95 -18.55 5.24
N MET A 13 20.77 -19.13 4.99
CA MET A 13 20.57 -20.58 5.04
C MET A 13 21.45 -21.33 4.02
N VAL A 14 21.56 -20.81 2.78
CA VAL A 14 22.44 -21.40 1.76
C VAL A 14 23.90 -21.34 2.20
N LYS A 15 24.35 -20.21 2.74
CA LYS A 15 25.71 -20.07 3.26
C LYS A 15 25.99 -21.07 4.39
N GLU A 16 25.08 -21.21 5.34
CA GLU A 16 25.25 -22.09 6.50
C GLU A 16 25.16 -23.57 6.14
N SER A 17 24.42 -23.92 5.08
CA SER A 17 24.32 -25.31 4.63
C SER A 17 25.60 -25.85 4.03
N GLY A 18 26.43 -24.97 3.47
CA GLY A 18 27.67 -25.40 2.76
C GLY A 18 27.41 -26.24 1.50
N ASP A 19 26.19 -26.33 1.03
CA ASP A 19 25.82 -27.09 -0.17
C ASP A 19 26.20 -26.31 -1.44
N PRO A 20 27.17 -26.80 -2.26
CA PRO A 20 27.58 -26.11 -3.48
C PRO A 20 26.51 -26.12 -4.59
N HIS A 21 25.44 -26.90 -4.45
CA HIS A 21 24.34 -27.00 -5.41
C HIS A 21 23.13 -26.19 -4.99
N ALA A 22 23.18 -25.51 -3.83
CA ALA A 22 22.10 -24.67 -3.35
C ALA A 22 22.28 -23.23 -3.82
N ALA A 23 21.18 -22.58 -4.20
CA ALA A 23 21.12 -21.16 -4.53
C ALA A 23 19.91 -20.50 -3.88
N ALA A 24 19.97 -19.20 -3.64
CA ALA A 24 18.89 -18.41 -3.06
C ALA A 24 18.45 -17.27 -4.00
N ILE A 25 17.16 -17.00 -4.04
CA ILE A 25 16.59 -15.83 -4.70
C ILE A 25 16.55 -14.69 -3.68
N ALA A 26 17.33 -13.63 -3.90
CA ALA A 26 17.43 -12.50 -2.99
C ALA A 26 18.00 -11.25 -3.67
N SER A 27 18.12 -10.14 -2.92
CA SER A 27 18.78 -8.94 -3.41
C SER A 27 20.31 -9.08 -3.49
N ALA A 28 20.96 -8.35 -4.40
CA ALA A 28 22.42 -8.26 -4.46
C ALA A 28 23.03 -7.77 -3.13
N ARG A 29 22.31 -6.91 -2.38
CA ARG A 29 22.71 -6.46 -1.04
C ARG A 29 22.80 -7.62 -0.05
N ALA A 30 21.87 -8.56 -0.08
CA ALA A 30 21.92 -9.74 0.78
C ALA A 30 23.14 -10.62 0.43
N ALA A 31 23.42 -10.81 -0.86
CA ALA A 31 24.63 -11.52 -1.30
C ALA A 31 25.90 -10.85 -0.75
N ALA A 32 26.01 -9.53 -0.84
CA ALA A 32 27.16 -8.78 -0.30
C ALA A 32 27.31 -8.92 1.22
N ILE A 33 26.23 -8.82 1.97
CA ILE A 33 26.23 -8.95 3.44
C ILE A 33 26.71 -10.34 3.88
N TYR A 34 26.28 -11.39 3.18
CA TYR A 34 26.63 -12.76 3.54
C TYR A 34 27.87 -13.29 2.81
N GLY A 35 28.52 -12.47 1.97
CA GLY A 35 29.70 -12.85 1.22
C GLY A 35 29.45 -13.96 0.19
N MET A 36 28.30 -13.92 -0.44
CA MET A 36 27.88 -14.85 -1.50
C MET A 36 28.03 -14.21 -2.88
N SER A 37 28.32 -15.03 -3.89
CA SER A 37 28.41 -14.57 -5.28
C SER A 37 27.03 -14.48 -5.94
N VAL A 38 26.79 -13.42 -6.71
CA VAL A 38 25.60 -13.29 -7.55
C VAL A 38 25.81 -14.12 -8.82
N ILE A 39 24.95 -15.10 -9.05
CA ILE A 39 25.00 -15.99 -10.22
C ILE A 39 24.27 -15.35 -11.41
N CYS A 40 23.10 -14.76 -11.16
CA CYS A 40 22.28 -14.11 -12.16
C CYS A 40 21.62 -12.89 -11.55
N SER A 41 21.54 -11.79 -12.27
CA SER A 41 20.83 -10.57 -11.89
C SER A 41 19.70 -10.27 -12.89
N GLU A 42 18.72 -9.48 -12.46
CA GLU A 42 17.61 -9.02 -13.30
C GLU A 42 16.85 -10.17 -13.99
N PHE A 43 16.55 -11.23 -13.23
CA PHE A 43 15.89 -12.42 -13.76
C PHE A 43 14.37 -12.45 -13.48
N GLU A 44 13.82 -11.36 -12.94
CA GLU A 44 12.39 -11.19 -12.76
C GLU A 44 11.65 -11.16 -14.10
N ASP A 45 10.52 -11.86 -14.17
CA ASP A 45 9.67 -11.93 -15.38
C ASP A 45 9.03 -10.57 -15.70
N GLU A 46 8.75 -9.76 -14.69
CA GLU A 46 8.09 -8.45 -14.80
C GLU A 46 8.96 -7.35 -14.17
N LYS A 47 9.55 -6.51 -15.03
CA LYS A 47 10.42 -5.39 -14.59
C LYS A 47 9.68 -4.28 -13.84
N ALA A 48 8.36 -4.15 -14.06
CA ALA A 48 7.51 -3.17 -13.41
C ALA A 48 6.92 -3.66 -12.08
N ASN A 49 7.60 -4.57 -11.39
CA ASN A 49 7.18 -5.09 -10.09
C ASN A 49 7.59 -4.15 -8.96
N TYR A 50 6.65 -3.37 -8.45
CA TYR A 50 6.90 -2.40 -7.38
C TYR A 50 6.37 -2.90 -6.04
N THR A 51 7.20 -2.81 -5.01
CA THR A 51 6.79 -3.03 -3.62
C THR A 51 6.50 -1.69 -2.94
N ARG A 52 5.29 -1.55 -2.41
CA ARG A 52 4.90 -0.36 -1.65
C ARG A 52 5.22 -0.54 -0.17
N PHE A 53 6.06 0.32 0.37
CA PHE A 53 6.33 0.42 1.80
C PHE A 53 5.47 1.51 2.42
N VAL A 54 5.04 1.30 3.66
CA VAL A 54 4.23 2.26 4.44
C VAL A 54 4.95 2.55 5.75
N ALA A 55 5.17 3.82 6.04
CA ALA A 55 5.64 4.24 7.35
C ALA A 55 4.45 4.32 8.31
N ILE A 56 4.58 3.71 9.49
CA ILE A 56 3.56 3.72 10.54
C ILE A 56 4.09 4.55 11.70
N ALA A 57 3.28 5.50 12.18
CA ALA A 57 3.58 6.34 13.35
C ALA A 57 2.43 6.29 14.36
N ARG A 58 2.74 6.58 15.62
CA ARG A 58 1.70 6.68 16.69
C ARG A 58 0.88 7.95 16.56
N GLU A 59 1.56 9.06 16.23
CA GLU A 59 0.95 10.37 16.07
C GLU A 59 0.75 10.69 14.58
N PRO A 60 -0.40 11.30 14.21
CA PRO A 60 -0.63 11.73 12.84
C PRO A 60 0.34 12.86 12.47
N VAL A 61 0.84 12.82 11.24
CA VAL A 61 1.58 13.93 10.65
C VAL A 61 0.63 14.69 9.74
N THR A 62 0.56 16.02 9.88
CA THR A 62 -0.18 16.88 8.96
C THR A 62 0.78 17.43 7.93
N PRO A 63 0.62 17.10 6.63
CA PRO A 63 1.43 17.70 5.58
C PRO A 63 1.26 19.23 5.56
N GLY A 64 2.34 19.95 5.26
CA GLY A 64 2.28 21.40 5.08
C GLY A 64 1.42 21.77 3.85
N PRO A 65 0.94 23.02 3.76
CA PRO A 65 0.02 23.47 2.70
C PRO A 65 0.62 23.38 1.29
N GLU A 66 1.95 23.47 1.17
CA GLU A 66 2.68 23.42 -0.10
C GLU A 66 2.99 21.98 -0.56
N VAL A 67 2.58 20.96 0.22
CA VAL A 67 2.88 19.55 -0.07
C VAL A 67 1.67 18.90 -0.70
N GLU A 68 1.83 18.36 -1.90
CA GLU A 68 0.81 17.49 -2.50
C GLU A 68 0.56 16.29 -1.59
N ALA A 69 -0.55 16.32 -0.90
CA ALA A 69 -0.91 15.30 0.08
C ALA A 69 -1.76 14.19 -0.55
N LYS A 70 -1.68 13.03 0.08
CA LYS A 70 -2.55 11.90 -0.16
C LYS A 70 -3.10 11.39 1.16
N THR A 71 -4.37 11.03 1.18
CA THR A 71 -5.05 10.48 2.37
C THR A 71 -5.47 9.05 2.13
N SER A 72 -5.15 8.18 3.08
CA SER A 72 -5.60 6.78 3.10
C SER A 72 -6.74 6.60 4.10
N ILE A 73 -7.80 5.96 3.64
CA ILE A 73 -8.98 5.65 4.44
C ILE A 73 -9.40 4.19 4.29
N ALA A 74 -10.18 3.72 5.25
CA ALA A 74 -11.02 2.54 5.09
C ALA A 74 -12.47 2.90 5.40
N PHE A 75 -13.39 2.30 4.66
CA PHE A 75 -14.82 2.40 4.93
C PHE A 75 -15.55 1.09 4.68
N ALA A 76 -16.67 0.91 5.32
CA ALA A 76 -17.61 -0.20 5.09
C ALA A 76 -19.04 0.33 5.12
N GLY A 77 -19.97 -0.44 4.58
CA GLY A 77 -21.38 -0.12 4.60
C GLY A 77 -22.22 -1.38 4.39
N VAL A 78 -23.51 -1.26 4.64
CA VAL A 78 -24.47 -2.37 4.42
C VAL A 78 -24.40 -2.81 2.96
N ASN A 79 -24.13 -4.10 2.73
CA ASN A 79 -24.04 -4.65 1.39
C ASN A 79 -25.40 -4.57 0.67
N ARG A 80 -25.48 -3.64 -0.26
CA ARG A 80 -26.66 -3.41 -1.12
C ARG A 80 -26.21 -2.94 -2.51
N PRO A 81 -27.01 -3.18 -3.55
CA PRO A 81 -26.72 -2.69 -4.89
C PRO A 81 -26.42 -1.17 -4.89
N GLY A 82 -25.30 -0.80 -5.52
CA GLY A 82 -24.88 0.60 -5.64
C GLY A 82 -24.16 1.19 -4.42
N LEU A 83 -23.89 0.43 -3.34
CA LEU A 83 -23.18 0.94 -2.17
C LEU A 83 -21.85 1.62 -2.57
N LEU A 84 -21.00 0.89 -3.28
CA LEU A 84 -19.68 1.42 -3.67
C LEU A 84 -19.81 2.68 -4.53
N TRP A 85 -20.71 2.68 -5.52
CA TRP A 85 -20.96 3.84 -6.37
C TRP A 85 -21.37 5.07 -5.54
N ARG A 86 -22.29 4.90 -4.59
CA ARG A 86 -22.71 5.99 -3.69
C ARG A 86 -21.55 6.53 -2.85
N CYS A 87 -20.75 5.65 -2.26
CA CYS A 87 -19.59 6.05 -1.47
C CYS A 87 -18.55 6.79 -2.32
N LEU A 88 -18.28 6.31 -3.54
CA LEU A 88 -17.31 6.94 -4.44
C LEU A 88 -17.81 8.28 -4.99
N SER A 89 -19.13 8.49 -5.11
CA SER A 89 -19.69 9.77 -5.54
C SER A 89 -19.34 10.92 -4.60
N ALA A 90 -19.08 10.64 -3.32
CA ALA A 90 -18.61 11.65 -2.36
C ALA A 90 -17.30 12.34 -2.81
N PHE A 91 -16.44 11.61 -3.50
CA PHE A 91 -15.17 12.10 -4.07
C PHE A 91 -15.37 12.65 -5.48
N ALA A 92 -16.06 11.90 -6.34
CA ALA A 92 -16.27 12.28 -7.74
C ALA A 92 -16.99 13.63 -7.90
N LEU A 93 -18.04 13.91 -7.10
CA LEU A 93 -18.76 15.19 -7.11
C LEU A 93 -17.92 16.40 -6.64
N ARG A 94 -16.68 16.17 -6.21
CA ARG A 94 -15.75 17.19 -5.71
C ARG A 94 -14.44 17.21 -6.47
N ASP A 95 -14.39 16.51 -7.62
CA ASP A 95 -13.20 16.38 -8.46
C ASP A 95 -11.96 15.91 -7.66
N ILE A 96 -12.16 14.96 -6.75
CA ILE A 96 -11.10 14.36 -5.94
C ILE A 96 -10.66 13.05 -6.61
N ASP A 97 -9.40 13.01 -7.04
CA ASP A 97 -8.79 11.84 -7.65
C ASP A 97 -8.54 10.72 -6.63
N LEU A 98 -8.79 9.48 -7.06
CA LEU A 98 -8.53 8.27 -6.27
C LEU A 98 -7.35 7.51 -6.87
N SER A 99 -6.25 7.41 -6.13
CA SER A 99 -5.05 6.71 -6.57
C SER A 99 -5.01 5.22 -6.20
N LYS A 100 -5.92 4.78 -5.34
CA LYS A 100 -6.09 3.36 -4.95
C LYS A 100 -7.52 3.09 -4.55
N ILE A 101 -8.02 1.93 -4.97
CA ILE A 101 -9.20 1.28 -4.40
C ILE A 101 -8.94 -0.23 -4.28
N GLU A 102 -9.22 -0.78 -3.12
CA GLU A 102 -9.05 -2.20 -2.84
C GLU A 102 -10.18 -2.66 -1.92
N SER A 103 -10.78 -3.81 -2.18
CA SER A 103 -11.79 -4.40 -1.30
C SER A 103 -11.26 -5.66 -0.62
N ARG A 104 -11.63 -5.85 0.64
CA ARG A 104 -11.35 -7.08 1.41
C ARG A 104 -12.62 -7.54 2.09
N PRO A 105 -12.90 -8.85 2.10
CA PRO A 105 -13.97 -9.41 2.90
C PRO A 105 -13.79 -9.06 4.39
N LEU A 106 -14.87 -8.69 5.05
CA LEU A 106 -14.86 -8.45 6.49
C LEU A 106 -14.84 -9.81 7.21
N LYS A 107 -13.79 -10.07 7.98
CA LYS A 107 -13.68 -11.33 8.72
C LYS A 107 -14.81 -11.46 9.75
N GLY A 108 -15.49 -12.60 9.72
CA GLY A 108 -16.58 -12.92 10.66
C GLY A 108 -17.95 -12.42 10.25
N VAL A 109 -18.08 -11.65 9.18
CA VAL A 109 -19.37 -11.19 8.65
C VAL A 109 -19.48 -11.57 7.18
N PRO A 110 -20.25 -12.63 6.83
CA PRO A 110 -20.41 -13.03 5.44
C PRO A 110 -20.99 -11.91 4.57
N TRP A 111 -20.42 -11.79 3.35
CA TRP A 111 -20.89 -10.84 2.32
C TRP A 111 -20.70 -9.35 2.63
N GLU A 112 -19.99 -8.99 3.71
CA GLU A 112 -19.59 -7.62 3.97
C GLU A 112 -18.13 -7.37 3.55
N TYR A 113 -17.86 -6.14 3.10
CA TYR A 113 -16.57 -5.73 2.58
C TYR A 113 -16.10 -4.44 3.25
N VAL A 114 -14.78 -4.37 3.48
CA VAL A 114 -14.07 -3.14 3.79
C VAL A 114 -13.38 -2.67 2.52
N PHE A 115 -13.58 -1.40 2.19
CA PHE A 115 -12.93 -0.73 1.07
C PHE A 115 -11.80 0.14 1.58
N TYR A 116 -10.61 -0.05 1.03
CA TYR A 116 -9.43 0.77 1.28
C TYR A 116 -9.25 1.70 0.11
N VAL A 117 -9.22 3.00 0.36
CA VAL A 117 -9.12 4.03 -0.67
C VAL A 117 -8.01 5.01 -0.31
N ASP A 118 -7.22 5.37 -1.32
CA ASP A 118 -6.32 6.51 -1.23
C ASP A 118 -6.85 7.61 -2.15
N PHE A 119 -7.00 8.83 -1.64
CA PHE A 119 -7.45 9.98 -2.41
C PHE A 119 -6.47 11.15 -2.33
N ALA A 120 -6.47 12.01 -3.34
CA ALA A 120 -5.65 13.21 -3.40
C ALA A 120 -6.15 14.27 -2.43
N GLY A 121 -5.23 14.95 -1.74
CA GLY A 121 -5.52 15.94 -0.72
C GLY A 121 -5.78 15.35 0.66
N GLY A 122 -6.37 16.13 1.56
CA GLY A 122 -6.57 15.75 2.94
C GLY A 122 -7.80 16.38 3.61
N PRO A 123 -8.10 15.93 4.86
CA PRO A 123 -9.24 16.44 5.62
C PRO A 123 -9.08 17.91 6.06
N HIS A 124 -7.87 18.47 5.95
CA HIS A 124 -7.59 19.90 6.18
C HIS A 124 -8.01 20.78 5.00
N GLU A 125 -8.21 20.18 3.83
CA GLU A 125 -8.77 20.86 2.66
C GLU A 125 -10.29 20.79 2.68
N GLU A 126 -10.97 21.87 2.31
CA GLU A 126 -12.44 21.94 2.33
C GLU A 126 -13.09 20.83 1.49
N ARG A 127 -12.52 20.54 0.31
CA ARG A 127 -13.05 19.45 -0.56
C ARG A 127 -12.93 18.08 0.10
N GLY A 128 -11.78 17.78 0.68
CA GLY A 128 -11.51 16.51 1.37
C GLY A 128 -12.38 16.35 2.62
N ARG A 129 -12.52 17.40 3.41
CA ARG A 129 -13.40 17.41 4.59
C ARG A 129 -14.84 17.11 4.21
N ARG A 130 -15.40 17.82 3.23
CA ARG A 130 -16.79 17.61 2.76
C ARG A 130 -16.98 16.25 2.10
N ALA A 131 -15.98 15.70 1.42
CA ALA A 131 -16.05 14.35 0.88
C ALA A 131 -16.16 13.30 1.99
N LEU A 132 -15.37 13.44 3.05
CA LEU A 132 -15.41 12.54 4.20
C LEU A 132 -16.72 12.65 4.99
N GLU A 133 -17.27 13.84 5.13
CA GLU A 133 -18.59 14.06 5.75
C GLU A 133 -19.69 13.34 4.96
N HIS A 134 -19.73 13.56 3.64
CA HIS A 134 -20.71 12.90 2.76
C HIS A 134 -20.51 11.37 2.74
N LEU A 135 -19.26 10.87 2.76
CA LEU A 135 -19.01 9.44 2.87
C LEU A 135 -19.60 8.85 4.18
N ARG A 136 -19.49 9.56 5.30
CA ARG A 136 -20.01 9.12 6.60
C ARG A 136 -21.54 9.01 6.63
N GLU A 137 -22.24 9.74 5.80
CA GLU A 137 -23.72 9.63 5.68
C GLU A 137 -24.14 8.31 5.01
N MET A 138 -23.28 7.70 4.20
CA MET A 138 -23.57 6.51 3.40
C MET A 138 -22.93 5.23 3.95
N ALA A 139 -21.82 5.38 4.65
CA ALA A 139 -21.04 4.29 5.22
C ALA A 139 -21.42 4.04 6.68
N THR A 140 -21.37 2.78 7.12
CA THR A 140 -21.54 2.41 8.54
C THR A 140 -20.24 2.59 9.34
N PHE A 141 -19.13 2.65 8.64
CA PHE A 141 -17.81 2.79 9.23
C PHE A 141 -16.91 3.60 8.27
N VAL A 142 -16.22 4.60 8.80
CA VAL A 142 -15.16 5.35 8.09
C VAL A 142 -13.98 5.58 9.03
N ARG A 143 -12.81 5.14 8.63
CA ARG A 143 -11.56 5.39 9.35
C ARG A 143 -10.54 6.08 8.44
N VAL A 144 -10.02 7.21 8.88
CA VAL A 144 -8.88 7.87 8.26
C VAL A 144 -7.62 7.33 8.91
N PHE A 145 -6.70 6.77 8.11
CA PHE A 145 -5.42 6.27 8.61
C PHE A 145 -4.39 7.38 8.72
N GLY A 146 -4.48 8.37 7.83
CA GLY A 146 -3.58 9.52 7.83
C GLY A 146 -3.52 10.20 6.48
N SER A 147 -3.02 11.44 6.51
CA SER A 147 -2.64 12.23 5.34
C SER A 147 -1.13 12.41 5.35
N TYR A 148 -0.50 12.22 4.21
CA TYR A 148 0.95 12.21 4.09
C TYR A 148 1.38 12.67 2.70
N PRO A 149 2.65 13.11 2.52
CA PRO A 149 3.16 13.51 1.22
C PRO A 149 2.98 12.39 0.17
N ARG A 150 2.52 12.76 -1.01
CA ARG A 150 2.46 11.84 -2.15
C ARG A 150 3.88 11.55 -2.63
N ALA A 151 4.27 10.28 -2.65
CA ALA A 151 5.54 9.87 -3.22
C ALA A 151 5.48 10.01 -4.74
N ASN A 152 6.43 10.71 -5.35
CA ASN A 152 6.58 10.77 -6.79
C ASN A 152 7.30 9.50 -7.29
N ALA A 153 6.66 8.74 -8.17
CA ALA A 153 7.21 7.51 -8.74
C ALA A 153 8.56 7.73 -9.46
N THR A 154 8.88 8.94 -9.85
CA THR A 154 10.10 9.32 -10.57
C THR A 154 11.37 9.32 -9.69
N ARG A 155 11.26 9.24 -8.37
CA ARG A 155 12.44 9.22 -7.47
C ARG A 155 13.01 7.83 -7.19
N VAL A 156 12.37 6.77 -7.65
CA VAL A 156 12.79 5.39 -7.36
C VAL A 156 13.74 4.82 -8.45
N ALA A 157 13.91 5.53 -9.56
CA ALA A 157 14.68 5.04 -10.71
C ALA A 157 16.12 5.60 -10.81
N SER A 158 16.66 6.25 -9.77
CA SER A 158 17.97 6.94 -9.84
C SER A 158 18.84 6.78 -8.58
N GLU A 159 18.88 5.58 -7.97
CA GLU A 159 19.95 5.23 -7.02
C GLU A 159 20.42 3.79 -7.24
#